data_d9bd4a8b1812fab89200b7b248ee3e9c
#
_entry.id   d9bd4a8b1812fab89200b7b248ee3e9c
#
_cell.length_a   1.000
_cell.length_b   1.000
_cell.length_c   1.000
_cell.angle_alpha   90.00
_cell.angle_beta   90.00
_cell.angle_gamma   90.00
#
_symmetry.space_group_name_H-M   'P 1'
#
loop_
_entity.id
_entity.type
_entity.pdbx_description
1 polymer ?
#
loop_
_entity_poly.entity_id
_entity_poly.type
_entity_poly.pdbx_seq_one_letter_code
_entity_poly.pdbx_strand_id
1 'polypeptide(L)'
;MDNNMSRMARQNQAPRPDDKQPRKPKRRHKKLRWIVSIIVILLIIGGVVISMLLSNIKESVDTMHRSANITKARDVNQVLKDGKPFSILVLGTDTGALARDRTGLTDSMMLITVNPKSKTTTMLSIPRDIMVSIVGREDTFPQKLNAAFPIAGVGATMSTLQNYLNVPIDFYALVNMG
;
A
#
# COMPACT_ATOMS: atom_id res chain seq x y z
N MET A 1 52.07 92.47 6.96
CA MET A 1 52.07 92.03 5.58
C MET A 1 52.40 90.55 5.63
N ASP A 2 51.43 89.61 5.45
CA ASP A 2 51.60 88.21 5.13
C ASP A 2 50.45 87.34 5.65
N ASN A 3 49.26 87.72 5.35
CA ASN A 3 48.12 86.82 5.74
C ASN A 3 47.16 86.54 4.53
N ASN A 4 47.59 86.84 3.31
CA ASN A 4 46.76 86.71 2.10
C ASN A 4 47.21 85.53 1.18
N MET A 5 48.39 84.97 1.37
CA MET A 5 48.89 83.88 0.51
C MET A 5 48.41 82.46 0.95
N SER A 6 48.04 82.31 2.22
CA SER A 6 47.61 80.98 2.69
C SER A 6 46.15 80.67 2.39
N ARG A 7 45.33 81.63 1.92
CA ARG A 7 43.93 81.37 1.53
C ARG A 7 43.73 80.95 0.08
N MET A 8 44.64 81.40 -0.85
CA MET A 8 44.52 81.00 -2.25
C MET A 8 45.07 79.62 -2.58
N ALA A 9 45.91 79.06 -1.72
CA ALA A 9 46.45 77.71 -1.94
C ALA A 9 45.45 76.55 -1.58
N ARG A 10 44.32 76.92 -0.95
CA ARG A 10 43.29 75.88 -0.61
C ARG A 10 42.16 75.71 -1.62
N GLN A 11 42.13 76.56 -2.64
CA GLN A 11 40.98 76.61 -3.57
C GLN A 11 41.19 75.82 -4.88
N ASN A 12 42.39 75.21 -5.06
CA ASN A 12 42.72 74.46 -6.27
C ASN A 12 43.04 72.99 -6.00
N GLN A 13 42.47 72.34 -4.96
CA GLN A 13 42.48 70.92 -4.90
C GLN A 13 41.28 70.36 -5.67
N ALA A 14 41.57 69.80 -6.85
CA ALA A 14 40.60 69.04 -7.62
C ALA A 14 40.02 67.91 -6.77
N PRO A 15 38.72 67.63 -6.86
CA PRO A 15 38.12 66.55 -6.12
C PRO A 15 38.82 65.25 -6.51
N ARG A 16 39.30 64.50 -5.47
CA ARG A 16 39.83 63.17 -5.65
C ARG A 16 38.79 62.27 -6.30
N PRO A 17 39.16 61.43 -7.28
CA PRO A 17 38.22 60.49 -7.85
C PRO A 17 37.67 59.59 -6.74
N ASP A 18 36.36 59.56 -6.65
CA ASP A 18 35.55 58.79 -5.73
C ASP A 18 36.05 57.36 -5.62
N ASP A 19 36.58 57.02 -4.47
CA ASP A 19 37.00 55.68 -4.14
C ASP A 19 35.77 54.80 -3.97
N LYS A 20 35.18 54.37 -5.11
CA LYS A 20 34.08 53.42 -5.12
C LYS A 20 34.57 52.08 -4.59
N GLN A 21 34.56 51.94 -3.28
CA GLN A 21 34.77 50.64 -2.67
C GLN A 21 33.86 49.59 -3.32
N PRO A 22 34.38 48.48 -3.82
CA PRO A 22 33.55 47.42 -4.40
C PRO A 22 32.62 46.87 -3.31
N ARG A 23 31.29 47.09 -3.49
CA ARG A 23 30.27 46.52 -2.59
C ARG A 23 30.41 45.01 -2.61
N LYS A 24 30.84 44.39 -1.49
CA LYS A 24 30.91 42.93 -1.31
C LYS A 24 29.57 42.31 -1.64
N PRO A 25 29.48 41.32 -2.52
CA PRO A 25 28.21 40.70 -2.89
C PRO A 25 27.60 40.05 -1.65
N LYS A 26 26.31 40.34 -1.38
CA LYS A 26 25.54 39.77 -0.28
C LYS A 26 25.49 38.27 -0.41
N ARG A 27 26.28 37.52 0.35
CA ARG A 27 26.33 36.05 0.41
C ARG A 27 25.05 35.40 0.95
N ARG A 28 23.99 36.15 1.21
CA ARG A 28 22.77 35.71 1.89
C ARG A 28 21.92 34.71 1.08
N HIS A 29 22.01 34.73 -0.26
CA HIS A 29 21.19 33.88 -1.12
C HIS A 29 21.76 32.46 -1.35
N LYS A 30 23.06 32.23 -1.12
CA LYS A 30 23.65 30.89 -1.30
C LYS A 30 23.13 29.89 -0.24
N LYS A 31 23.07 30.29 1.02
CA LYS A 31 22.54 29.43 2.11
C LYS A 31 21.06 29.11 1.92
N LEU A 32 20.23 30.11 1.49
CA LEU A 32 18.82 29.89 1.23
C LEU A 32 18.58 28.92 0.05
N ARG A 33 19.36 29.08 -1.02
CA ARG A 33 19.31 28.15 -2.17
C ARG A 33 19.68 26.72 -1.77
N TRP A 34 20.67 26.53 -0.91
CA TRP A 34 21.06 25.22 -0.37
C TRP A 34 19.95 24.60 0.47
N ILE A 35 19.32 25.38 1.35
CA ILE A 35 18.20 24.90 2.18
C ILE A 35 17.02 24.48 1.31
N VAL A 36 16.66 25.30 0.33
CA VAL A 36 15.58 24.99 -0.62
C VAL A 36 15.89 23.71 -1.41
N SER A 37 17.15 23.53 -1.88
CA SER A 37 17.54 22.32 -2.59
C SER A 37 17.41 21.07 -1.72
N ILE A 38 17.78 21.14 -0.44
CA ILE A 38 17.64 20.02 0.51
C ILE A 38 16.16 19.68 0.72
N ILE A 39 15.30 20.68 0.90
CA ILE A 39 13.85 20.47 1.07
C ILE A 39 13.25 19.81 -0.18
N VAL A 40 13.62 20.27 -1.38
CA VAL A 40 13.16 19.67 -2.65
C VAL A 40 13.61 18.20 -2.77
N ILE A 41 14.86 17.90 -2.43
CA ILE A 41 15.39 16.52 -2.44
C ILE A 41 14.61 15.64 -1.46
N LEU A 42 14.34 16.12 -0.24
CA LEU A 42 13.57 15.39 0.76
C LEU A 42 12.12 15.13 0.30
N LEU A 43 11.50 16.10 -0.37
CA LEU A 43 10.16 15.92 -0.95
C LEU A 43 10.14 14.90 -2.08
N ILE A 44 11.17 14.88 -2.94
CA ILE A 44 11.31 13.89 -4.00
C ILE A 44 11.52 12.49 -3.40
N ILE A 45 12.41 12.34 -2.43
CA ILE A 45 12.64 11.06 -1.74
C ILE A 45 11.36 10.58 -1.05
N GLY A 46 10.67 11.47 -0.33
CA GLY A 46 9.38 11.16 0.30
C GLY A 46 8.33 10.71 -0.71
N GLY A 47 8.22 11.40 -1.84
CA GLY A 47 7.32 11.02 -2.93
C GLY A 47 7.63 9.64 -3.53
N VAL A 48 8.92 9.34 -3.74
CA VAL A 48 9.36 8.02 -4.25
C VAL A 48 9.05 6.91 -3.25
N VAL A 49 9.33 7.13 -1.95
CA VAL A 49 9.04 6.14 -0.90
C VAL A 49 7.54 5.88 -0.80
N ILE A 50 6.71 6.92 -0.80
CA ILE A 50 5.24 6.78 -0.79
C ILE A 50 4.76 6.05 -2.05
N SER A 51 5.31 6.37 -3.22
CA SER A 51 4.97 5.69 -4.48
C SER A 51 5.33 4.21 -4.45
N MET A 52 6.51 3.85 -3.91
CA MET A 52 6.92 2.44 -3.73
C MET A 52 6.02 1.70 -2.74
N LEU A 53 5.65 2.32 -1.62
CA LEU A 53 4.73 1.71 -0.66
C LEU A 53 3.34 1.48 -1.28
N LEU A 54 2.82 2.45 -2.03
CA LEU A 54 1.53 2.34 -2.70
C LEU A 54 1.54 1.31 -3.84
N SER A 55 2.66 1.18 -4.59
CA SER A 55 2.79 0.18 -5.65
C SER A 55 2.84 -1.24 -5.09
N ASN A 56 3.58 -1.47 -3.99
CA ASN A 56 3.62 -2.76 -3.32
C ASN A 56 2.25 -3.20 -2.78
N ILE A 57 1.44 -2.25 -2.29
CA ILE A 57 0.06 -2.53 -1.86
C ILE A 57 -0.81 -2.91 -3.07
N LYS A 58 -0.69 -2.18 -4.19
CA LYS A 58 -1.45 -2.49 -5.42
C LYS A 58 -1.08 -3.86 -5.98
N GLU A 59 0.20 -4.20 -6.04
CA GLU A 59 0.68 -5.49 -6.55
C GLU A 59 0.21 -6.65 -5.68
N SER A 60 0.21 -6.49 -4.35
CA SER A 60 -0.33 -7.47 -3.41
C SER A 60 -1.84 -7.66 -3.59
N VAL A 61 -2.60 -6.58 -3.77
CA VAL A 61 -4.05 -6.63 -4.02
C VAL A 61 -4.36 -7.23 -5.39
N ASP A 62 -3.62 -6.88 -6.44
CA ASP A 62 -3.80 -7.41 -7.79
C ASP A 62 -3.43 -8.90 -7.87
N THR A 63 -2.40 -9.35 -7.14
CA THR A 63 -2.01 -10.77 -7.05
C THR A 63 -3.08 -11.57 -6.34
N MET A 64 -3.68 -11.06 -5.28
CA MET A 64 -4.84 -11.67 -4.62
C MET A 64 -6.06 -11.79 -5.55
N HIS A 65 -6.20 -10.88 -6.51
CA HIS A 65 -7.35 -10.85 -7.43
C HIS A 65 -7.16 -11.70 -8.70
N ARG A 66 -5.92 -11.87 -9.17
CA ARG A 66 -5.61 -12.60 -10.42
C ARG A 66 -5.52 -14.11 -10.28
N SER A 67 -5.20 -14.61 -9.09
CA SER A 67 -4.93 -16.05 -8.91
C SER A 67 -6.16 -16.91 -8.70
N ALA A 68 -7.32 -16.31 -8.49
CA ALA A 68 -8.54 -17.05 -8.29
C ALA A 68 -9.41 -16.95 -9.56
N ASN A 69 -9.54 -18.05 -10.27
CA ASN A 69 -10.55 -18.22 -11.33
C ASN A 69 -11.93 -18.33 -10.62
N ILE A 70 -12.32 -17.24 -9.93
CA ILE A 70 -13.48 -17.20 -9.07
C ILE A 70 -14.68 -16.80 -9.90
N THR A 71 -15.67 -17.69 -10.02
CA THR A 71 -17.02 -17.29 -10.43
C THR A 71 -17.60 -16.40 -9.32
N LYS A 72 -17.56 -15.09 -9.53
CA LYS A 72 -18.12 -14.12 -8.57
C LYS A 72 -19.61 -14.37 -8.43
N ALA A 73 -20.06 -14.64 -7.21
CA ALA A 73 -21.47 -14.85 -6.92
C ALA A 73 -22.32 -13.56 -7.15
N ARG A 74 -21.65 -12.38 -7.10
CA ARG A 74 -22.29 -11.07 -7.29
C ARG A 74 -21.27 -9.97 -7.66
N ASP A 75 -21.76 -8.82 -8.14
CA ASP A 75 -20.91 -7.65 -8.40
C ASP A 75 -20.49 -6.98 -7.07
N VAL A 76 -19.25 -7.23 -6.68
CA VAL A 76 -18.65 -6.72 -5.43
C VAL A 76 -18.57 -5.18 -5.44
N ASN A 77 -18.30 -4.56 -6.60
CA ASN A 77 -18.24 -3.11 -6.69
C ASN A 77 -19.60 -2.47 -6.39
N GLN A 78 -20.67 -3.08 -6.88
CA GLN A 78 -22.02 -2.63 -6.58
C GLN A 78 -22.37 -2.82 -5.10
N VAL A 79 -21.99 -3.97 -4.51
CA VAL A 79 -22.20 -4.26 -3.09
C VAL A 79 -21.56 -3.18 -2.21
N LEU A 80 -20.29 -2.81 -2.51
CA LEU A 80 -19.56 -1.78 -1.77
C LEU A 80 -20.19 -0.39 -1.95
N LYS A 81 -20.55 0.00 -3.18
CA LYS A 81 -21.19 1.29 -3.47
C LYS A 81 -22.52 1.45 -2.75
N ASP A 82 -23.31 0.39 -2.69
CA ASP A 82 -24.61 0.37 -2.02
C ASP A 82 -24.50 0.28 -0.48
N GLY A 83 -23.30 0.11 0.05
CA GLY A 83 -23.07 -0.14 1.48
C GLY A 83 -23.76 -1.41 1.98
N LYS A 84 -23.89 -2.43 1.12
CA LYS A 84 -24.43 -3.74 1.49
C LYS A 84 -23.41 -4.55 2.27
N PRO A 85 -23.86 -5.54 3.07
CA PRO A 85 -22.92 -6.47 3.72
C PRO A 85 -22.06 -7.21 2.72
N PHE A 86 -20.78 -7.36 3.02
CA PHE A 86 -19.82 -8.13 2.23
C PHE A 86 -19.07 -9.14 3.10
N SER A 87 -18.55 -10.18 2.46
CA SER A 87 -17.92 -11.30 3.15
C SER A 87 -16.48 -11.52 2.67
N ILE A 88 -15.60 -11.85 3.62
CA ILE A 88 -14.19 -12.12 3.42
C ILE A 88 -13.89 -13.53 3.97
N LEU A 89 -13.37 -14.42 3.12
CA LEU A 89 -12.87 -15.73 3.56
C LEU A 89 -11.39 -15.60 3.93
N VAL A 90 -11.06 -15.90 5.17
CA VAL A 90 -9.67 -15.94 5.66
C VAL A 90 -9.23 -17.40 5.71
N LEU A 91 -8.15 -17.73 5.02
CA LEU A 91 -7.56 -19.06 4.93
C LEU A 91 -6.14 -19.02 5.51
N GLY A 92 -5.86 -19.82 6.52
CA GLY A 92 -4.52 -20.02 7.05
C GLY A 92 -3.92 -21.32 6.53
N THR A 93 -2.73 -21.24 5.92
CA THR A 93 -1.99 -22.40 5.39
C THR A 93 -0.63 -22.53 6.06
N ASP A 94 -0.07 -23.72 6.03
CA ASP A 94 1.31 -24.00 6.45
C ASP A 94 2.23 -24.30 5.26
N THR A 95 1.98 -23.69 4.13
CA THR A 95 2.76 -23.88 2.90
C THR A 95 4.21 -23.46 3.11
N GLY A 96 5.14 -24.40 2.86
CA GLY A 96 6.58 -24.15 3.03
C GLY A 96 7.12 -24.38 4.45
N ALA A 97 6.26 -24.64 5.44
CA ALA A 97 6.72 -24.99 6.80
C ALA A 97 7.57 -26.27 6.79
N LEU A 98 8.68 -26.25 7.52
CA LEU A 98 9.60 -27.41 7.66
C LEU A 98 10.15 -27.90 6.29
N ALA A 99 10.45 -26.99 5.36
CA ALA A 99 10.97 -27.29 4.01
C ALA A 99 10.04 -28.21 3.17
N ARG A 100 8.72 -28.08 3.33
CA ARG A 100 7.75 -28.79 2.50
C ARG A 100 7.59 -28.08 1.15
N ASP A 101 7.89 -28.77 0.05
CA ASP A 101 7.80 -28.26 -1.33
C ASP A 101 6.37 -28.26 -1.90
N ARG A 102 5.36 -28.62 -1.11
CA ARG A 102 3.97 -28.75 -1.54
C ARG A 102 3.07 -27.71 -0.89
N THR A 103 2.00 -27.34 -1.59
CA THR A 103 0.93 -26.52 -1.05
C THR A 103 0.32 -27.20 0.19
N GLY A 104 0.37 -26.49 1.32
CA GLY A 104 -0.18 -26.97 2.59
C GLY A 104 -1.70 -27.02 2.60
N LEU A 105 -2.25 -27.75 3.54
CA LEU A 105 -3.68 -27.74 3.84
C LEU A 105 -4.10 -26.39 4.43
N THR A 106 -5.37 -26.05 4.31
CA THR A 106 -5.94 -24.90 5.04
C THR A 106 -6.35 -25.34 6.44
N ASP A 107 -5.47 -25.10 7.41
CA ASP A 107 -5.68 -25.55 8.78
C ASP A 107 -6.55 -24.62 9.62
N SER A 108 -6.69 -23.36 9.21
CA SER A 108 -7.66 -22.44 9.79
C SER A 108 -8.48 -21.77 8.69
N MET A 109 -9.79 -21.71 8.89
CA MET A 109 -10.73 -21.09 7.97
C MET A 109 -11.75 -20.26 8.74
N MET A 110 -11.95 -19.01 8.32
CA MET A 110 -12.86 -18.09 8.95
C MET A 110 -13.60 -17.27 7.91
N LEU A 111 -14.92 -17.16 8.03
CA LEU A 111 -15.71 -16.23 7.23
C LEU A 111 -16.02 -14.99 8.06
N ILE A 112 -15.61 -13.84 7.58
CA ILE A 112 -15.86 -12.54 8.20
C ILE A 112 -16.89 -11.82 7.34
N THR A 113 -18.03 -11.45 7.91
CA THR A 113 -19.06 -10.65 7.25
C THR A 113 -19.12 -9.28 7.90
N VAL A 114 -18.95 -8.24 7.09
CA VAL A 114 -19.01 -6.84 7.52
C VAL A 114 -20.29 -6.21 6.99
N ASN A 115 -21.08 -5.61 7.89
CA ASN A 115 -22.25 -4.83 7.51
C ASN A 115 -22.01 -3.34 7.83
N PRO A 116 -21.71 -2.50 6.82
CA PRO A 116 -21.41 -1.10 7.04
C PRO A 116 -22.60 -0.30 7.60
N LYS A 117 -23.82 -0.67 7.23
CA LYS A 117 -25.04 0.07 7.66
C LYS A 117 -25.35 -0.14 9.14
N SER A 118 -25.25 -1.38 9.62
CA SER A 118 -25.47 -1.69 11.04
C SER A 118 -24.17 -1.53 11.88
N LYS A 119 -23.02 -1.27 11.23
CA LYS A 119 -21.69 -1.19 11.88
C LYS A 119 -21.35 -2.46 12.66
N THR A 120 -21.74 -3.62 12.14
CA THR A 120 -21.52 -4.92 12.77
C THR A 120 -20.57 -5.76 11.94
N THR A 121 -19.76 -6.55 12.62
CA THR A 121 -18.88 -7.57 12.01
C THR A 121 -19.18 -8.90 12.68
N THR A 122 -19.47 -9.91 11.87
CA THR A 122 -19.67 -11.28 12.32
C THR A 122 -18.50 -12.14 11.87
N MET A 123 -17.97 -12.97 12.73
CA MET A 123 -16.91 -13.92 12.43
C MET A 123 -17.43 -15.35 12.67
N LEU A 124 -17.34 -16.20 11.65
CA LEU A 124 -17.72 -17.59 11.68
C LEU A 124 -16.46 -18.45 11.46
N SER A 125 -16.05 -19.19 12.47
CA SER A 125 -14.98 -20.21 12.32
C SER A 125 -15.56 -21.44 11.62
N ILE A 126 -14.85 -21.95 10.60
CA ILE A 126 -15.30 -23.07 9.78
C ILE A 126 -14.40 -24.26 10.11
N PRO A 127 -14.96 -25.38 10.60
CA PRO A 127 -14.19 -26.57 10.89
C PRO A 127 -13.54 -27.13 9.61
N ARG A 128 -12.25 -27.39 9.67
CA ARG A 128 -11.45 -27.87 8.52
C ARG A 128 -11.79 -29.28 8.04
N ASP A 129 -12.35 -30.10 8.93
CA ASP A 129 -12.61 -31.52 8.70
C ASP A 129 -14.03 -31.82 8.18
N ILE A 130 -14.80 -30.78 7.81
CA ILE A 130 -16.12 -30.94 7.20
C ILE A 130 -15.98 -31.73 5.89
N MET A 131 -16.85 -32.72 5.69
CA MET A 131 -16.92 -33.52 4.48
C MET A 131 -17.68 -32.71 3.40
N VAL A 132 -17.05 -32.50 2.26
CA VAL A 132 -17.61 -31.70 1.17
C VAL A 132 -17.33 -32.33 -0.19
N SER A 133 -18.16 -31.96 -1.20
CA SER A 133 -17.83 -32.12 -2.61
C SER A 133 -17.14 -30.84 -3.08
N ILE A 134 -15.89 -30.96 -3.55
CA ILE A 134 -15.08 -29.82 -3.99
C ILE A 134 -15.55 -29.40 -5.38
N VAL A 135 -15.95 -28.15 -5.55
CA VAL A 135 -16.41 -27.60 -6.85
C VAL A 135 -15.30 -27.70 -7.90
N GLY A 136 -15.61 -28.33 -9.02
CA GLY A 136 -14.69 -28.61 -10.12
C GLY A 136 -13.78 -29.84 -9.87
N ARG A 137 -13.96 -30.56 -8.78
CA ARG A 137 -13.29 -31.83 -8.46
C ARG A 137 -14.24 -32.77 -7.72
N GLU A 138 -15.44 -32.86 -8.19
CA GLU A 138 -16.51 -33.72 -7.64
C GLU A 138 -16.12 -35.22 -7.68
N ASP A 139 -15.22 -35.57 -8.59
CA ASP A 139 -14.62 -36.91 -8.71
C ASP A 139 -13.83 -37.35 -7.46
N THR A 140 -13.41 -36.39 -6.65
CA THR A 140 -12.64 -36.68 -5.41
C THR A 140 -13.50 -36.88 -4.17
N PHE A 141 -14.84 -36.74 -4.27
CA PHE A 141 -15.73 -36.92 -3.12
C PHE A 141 -15.68 -38.38 -2.54
N PRO A 142 -15.69 -38.54 -1.22
CA PRO A 142 -15.75 -37.51 -0.18
C PRO A 142 -14.40 -36.94 0.19
N GLN A 143 -14.32 -35.62 0.36
CA GLN A 143 -13.09 -34.93 0.75
C GLN A 143 -13.31 -34.02 1.97
N LYS A 144 -12.24 -33.86 2.78
CA LYS A 144 -12.24 -32.86 3.83
C LYS A 144 -12.11 -31.44 3.21
N LEU A 145 -12.80 -30.47 3.79
CA LEU A 145 -12.79 -29.09 3.30
C LEU A 145 -11.38 -28.49 3.23
N ASN A 146 -10.49 -28.80 4.17
CA ASN A 146 -9.10 -28.30 4.16
C ASN A 146 -8.28 -28.81 2.97
N ALA A 147 -8.69 -29.88 2.30
CA ALA A 147 -8.08 -30.37 1.08
C ALA A 147 -8.50 -29.61 -0.18
N ALA A 148 -9.54 -28.79 -0.12
CA ALA A 148 -10.04 -28.04 -1.29
C ALA A 148 -8.97 -27.10 -1.86
N PHE A 149 -8.22 -26.42 -1.00
CA PHE A 149 -7.19 -25.48 -1.43
C PHE A 149 -6.02 -26.19 -2.17
N PRO A 150 -5.34 -27.21 -1.64
CA PRO A 150 -4.27 -27.88 -2.36
C PRO A 150 -4.75 -28.69 -3.58
N ILE A 151 -6.01 -29.13 -3.63
CA ILE A 151 -6.57 -29.91 -4.75
C ILE A 151 -6.96 -28.99 -5.92
N ALA A 152 -7.63 -27.88 -5.64
CA ALA A 152 -8.28 -27.09 -6.67
C ALA A 152 -8.11 -25.56 -6.50
N GLY A 153 -7.29 -25.12 -5.53
CA GLY A 153 -6.97 -23.71 -5.30
C GLY A 153 -8.04 -22.93 -4.55
N VAL A 154 -7.77 -21.62 -4.37
CA VAL A 154 -8.62 -20.73 -3.57
C VAL A 154 -10.00 -20.53 -4.21
N GLY A 155 -10.09 -20.48 -5.53
CA GLY A 155 -11.36 -20.29 -6.23
C GLY A 155 -12.34 -21.44 -5.98
N ALA A 156 -11.88 -22.67 -6.08
CA ALA A 156 -12.69 -23.85 -5.78
C ALA A 156 -13.07 -23.92 -4.29
N THR A 157 -12.14 -23.56 -3.40
CA THR A 157 -12.42 -23.49 -1.95
C THR A 157 -13.54 -22.48 -1.67
N MET A 158 -13.47 -21.28 -2.25
CA MET A 158 -14.54 -20.26 -2.12
C MET A 158 -15.87 -20.74 -2.68
N SER A 159 -15.88 -21.30 -3.89
CA SER A 159 -17.09 -21.80 -4.53
C SER A 159 -17.73 -22.95 -3.73
N THR A 160 -16.90 -23.87 -3.21
CA THR A 160 -17.34 -24.96 -2.34
C THR A 160 -17.99 -24.43 -1.07
N LEU A 161 -17.36 -23.43 -0.42
CA LEU A 161 -17.92 -22.82 0.79
C LEU A 161 -19.17 -21.98 0.50
N GLN A 162 -19.23 -21.26 -0.61
CA GLN A 162 -20.43 -20.54 -1.03
C GLN A 162 -21.63 -21.49 -1.18
N ASN A 163 -21.39 -22.64 -1.83
CA ASN A 163 -22.45 -23.66 -2.00
C ASN A 163 -22.83 -24.31 -0.66
N TYR A 164 -21.84 -24.63 0.18
CA TYR A 164 -22.07 -25.29 1.46
C TYR A 164 -22.83 -24.40 2.46
N LEU A 165 -22.43 -23.12 2.56
CA LEU A 165 -23.01 -22.16 3.50
C LEU A 165 -24.22 -21.41 2.92
N ASN A 166 -24.44 -21.47 1.61
CA ASN A 166 -25.39 -20.65 0.87
C ASN A 166 -25.21 -19.14 1.15
N VAL A 167 -23.98 -18.69 1.21
CA VAL A 167 -23.58 -17.29 1.47
C VAL A 167 -22.58 -16.84 0.41
N PRO A 168 -22.78 -15.68 -0.22
CA PRO A 168 -21.80 -15.15 -1.16
C PRO A 168 -20.50 -14.77 -0.44
N ILE A 169 -19.36 -15.13 -1.03
CA ILE A 169 -18.03 -14.76 -0.55
C ILE A 169 -17.41 -13.78 -1.56
N ASP A 170 -17.20 -12.55 -1.14
CA ASP A 170 -16.80 -11.46 -2.02
C ASP A 170 -15.28 -11.33 -2.16
N PHE A 171 -14.55 -11.61 -1.07
CA PHE A 171 -13.10 -11.49 -0.97
C PHE A 171 -12.51 -12.70 -0.26
N TYR A 172 -11.20 -12.86 -0.41
CA TYR A 172 -10.44 -13.78 0.40
C TYR A 172 -9.13 -13.15 0.89
N ALA A 173 -8.60 -13.70 1.96
CA ALA A 173 -7.26 -13.42 2.46
C ALA A 173 -6.57 -14.77 2.74
N LEU A 174 -5.36 -14.94 2.20
CA LEU A 174 -4.53 -16.10 2.42
C LEU A 174 -3.38 -15.74 3.34
N VAL A 175 -3.29 -16.39 4.49
CA VAL A 175 -2.22 -16.19 5.47
C VAL A 175 -1.35 -17.45 5.46
N ASN A 176 -0.10 -17.31 5.08
CA ASN A 176 0.88 -18.39 5.19
C ASN A 176 1.53 -18.31 6.57
N MET A 177 1.42 -19.40 7.35
CA MET A 177 1.93 -19.50 8.72
C MET A 177 3.20 -20.37 8.80
N GLY A 178 3.72 -20.78 7.65
CA GLY A 178 4.91 -21.63 7.56
C GLY A 178 6.12 -20.96 6.93
#